data_cfec2f3934a9567ab1d9b7d6e9aaa7fe
#
_entry.id   cfec2f3934a9567ab1d9b7d6e9aaa7fe
#
_cell.length_a   1.000
_cell.length_b   1.000
_cell.length_c   1.000
_cell.angle_alpha   90.00
_cell.angle_beta   90.00
_cell.angle_gamma   90.00
#
_symmetry.space_group_name_H-M   'P 1'
#
loop_
_entity.id
_entity.type
_entity.pdbx_description
1 polymer ?
#
loop_
_entity_poly.entity_id
_entity_poly.type
_entity_poly.pdbx_seq_one_letter_code
_entity_poly.pdbx_strand_id
1 'polypeptide(L)'
;MMFLREKRLPPPGPPDAVNRTVQLPPDMAQVLPYYLSRAPERLPAPERWPDTGESPLRFTRSELTMPDMPGPPAVSNIQLVDLDGDKRLDVLGTDMRQGIVFTGSPTKAGGALSNIASIPHPAHVTRADVDRDGIQDLLVADLGEFFPADHDKGAVIWLRGLPTGKYGAFWLDGWPRVADVETADFNGDGQNDLLVAAFGWRKTGEIAIMENRTTPSPQPTPTKHTIDPRSGGIHALPVDLNRDGKMDIVALLAQEHESVIAYINKGTGDFAFEQKVIYAAPHPNWGSSGIQLVDMDKDGDLDVLLTHGDTFDDGIVKPYHGIQWLENTGSYPYVEHTIAQMAGVHRAQAADMDGDGDLDIAACALLARGSDVDQKTLPALVWLEQTKPGVFARHTIQMGSPRHATLDLGDIDNDGDLDIVTGTFSVDQEPTAWVDVWTNQSKSSGAKD
;
A
#
# COMPACT_ATOMS: atom_id res chain seq x y z
N MET A 1 12.61 -0.85 21.11
CA MET A 1 13.65 -1.51 20.28
C MET A 1 14.34 -0.57 19.28
N MET A 2 13.63 0.35 18.64
CA MET A 2 14.19 1.37 17.74
C MET A 2 15.33 2.20 18.38
N PHE A 3 15.20 2.64 19.61
CA PHE A 3 16.26 3.33 20.37
C PHE A 3 17.54 2.51 20.59
N LEU A 4 17.46 1.17 20.57
CA LEU A 4 18.61 0.30 20.73
C LEU A 4 19.48 0.20 19.48
N ARG A 5 18.89 0.30 18.27
CA ARG A 5 19.63 0.31 16.99
C ARG A 5 20.44 1.58 16.76
N GLU A 6 19.95 2.73 17.22
CA GLU A 6 20.70 3.99 17.06
C GLU A 6 22.04 4.03 17.81
N LYS A 7 22.18 3.26 18.89
CA LYS A 7 23.41 3.19 19.69
C LYS A 7 24.32 2.01 19.32
N ARG A 8 24.21 1.45 18.11
CA ARG A 8 25.08 0.41 17.57
C ARG A 8 25.15 -0.88 18.41
N LEU A 9 24.05 -1.31 18.95
CA LEU A 9 23.99 -2.69 19.45
C LEU A 9 24.06 -3.64 18.24
N PRO A 10 24.90 -4.70 18.30
CA PRO A 10 24.93 -5.69 17.25
C PRO A 10 23.53 -6.30 17.09
N PRO A 11 23.13 -6.69 15.86
CA PRO A 11 21.88 -7.43 15.68
C PRO A 11 21.87 -8.66 16.59
N PRO A 12 20.69 -9.08 17.10
CA PRO A 12 20.58 -10.30 17.87
C PRO A 12 21.21 -11.44 17.05
N GLY A 13 22.23 -12.06 17.62
CA GLY A 13 22.86 -13.25 17.03
C GLY A 13 21.90 -14.44 17.08
N PRO A 14 22.25 -15.56 16.41
CA PRO A 14 21.46 -16.78 16.48
C PRO A 14 21.15 -17.18 17.93
N PRO A 15 20.09 -17.97 18.19
CA PRO A 15 19.57 -18.27 19.55
C PRO A 15 20.59 -18.83 20.54
N ASP A 16 21.68 -19.34 20.08
CA ASP A 16 22.81 -19.89 20.86
C ASP A 16 23.78 -18.81 21.42
N ALA A 17 23.53 -17.53 21.08
CA ALA A 17 24.36 -16.40 21.55
C ALA A 17 23.91 -15.81 22.92
N VAL A 18 23.16 -16.55 23.70
CA VAL A 18 22.54 -16.11 24.99
C VAL A 18 23.54 -15.69 26.09
N ASN A 19 24.85 -15.87 25.89
CA ASN A 19 25.87 -15.59 26.89
C ASN A 19 26.78 -14.37 26.62
N ARG A 20 26.40 -13.46 25.73
CA ARG A 20 27.14 -12.20 25.58
C ARG A 20 26.54 -11.13 26.51
N THR A 21 27.26 -10.80 27.58
CA THR A 21 26.96 -9.62 28.40
C THR A 21 27.09 -8.37 27.53
N VAL A 22 25.96 -7.90 27.00
CA VAL A 22 25.91 -6.61 26.28
C VAL A 22 25.97 -5.52 27.35
N GLN A 23 27.05 -4.75 27.38
CA GLN A 23 27.11 -3.54 28.21
C GLN A 23 26.19 -2.49 27.58
N LEU A 24 25.03 -2.30 28.20
CA LEU A 24 24.09 -1.26 27.83
C LEU A 24 24.60 0.11 28.28
N PRO A 25 24.37 1.17 27.49
CA PRO A 25 24.53 2.54 27.97
C PRO A 25 23.76 2.76 29.28
N PRO A 26 24.26 3.59 30.23
CA PRO A 26 23.67 3.74 31.58
C PRO A 26 22.19 4.14 31.56
N ASP A 27 21.78 4.96 30.60
CA ASP A 27 20.40 5.39 30.38
C ASP A 27 19.50 4.21 29.94
N MET A 28 19.99 3.30 29.13
CA MET A 28 19.29 2.09 28.73
C MET A 28 19.25 1.01 29.81
N ALA A 29 20.29 0.92 30.64
CA ALA A 29 20.32 -0.01 31.73
C ALA A 29 19.20 0.23 32.77
N GLN A 30 18.72 1.49 32.88
CA GLN A 30 17.58 1.83 33.75
C GLN A 30 16.22 1.49 33.11
N VAL A 31 16.11 1.57 31.79
CA VAL A 31 14.86 1.35 31.04
C VAL A 31 14.61 -0.14 30.78
N LEU A 32 15.66 -0.93 30.56
CA LEU A 32 15.56 -2.35 30.24
C LEU A 32 14.75 -3.16 31.28
N PRO A 33 14.96 -3.02 32.63
CA PRO A 33 14.17 -3.75 33.62
C PRO A 33 12.66 -3.46 33.55
N TYR A 34 12.30 -2.21 33.21
CA TYR A 34 10.90 -1.83 33.01
C TYR A 34 10.25 -2.64 31.88
N TYR A 35 10.89 -2.72 30.72
CA TYR A 35 10.37 -3.49 29.59
C TYR A 35 10.40 -4.99 29.87
N LEU A 36 11.49 -5.54 30.42
CA LEU A 36 11.59 -6.96 30.77
C LEU A 36 10.54 -7.42 31.78
N SER A 37 10.15 -6.54 32.69
CA SER A 37 9.11 -6.88 33.70
C SER A 37 7.69 -6.91 33.10
N ARG A 38 7.49 -6.40 31.91
CA ARG A 38 6.19 -6.30 31.24
C ARG A 38 6.12 -7.10 29.94
N ALA A 39 7.25 -7.40 29.33
CA ALA A 39 7.31 -8.22 28.14
C ALA A 39 6.84 -9.64 28.47
N PRO A 40 5.98 -10.27 27.68
CA PRO A 40 5.68 -11.69 27.84
C PRO A 40 6.95 -12.50 27.54
N GLU A 41 7.09 -13.65 28.19
CA GLU A 41 8.20 -14.57 27.93
C GLU A 41 8.22 -15.07 26.48
N ARG A 42 7.03 -15.22 25.90
CA ARG A 42 6.82 -15.52 24.46
C ARG A 42 5.63 -14.72 23.95
N LEU A 43 5.71 -14.25 22.72
CA LEU A 43 4.55 -13.68 22.05
C LEU A 43 3.49 -14.76 21.80
N PRO A 44 2.19 -14.44 21.88
CA PRO A 44 1.13 -15.33 21.44
C PRO A 44 1.38 -15.77 19.99
N ALA A 45 1.07 -17.03 19.68
CA ALA A 45 1.10 -17.49 18.30
C ALA A 45 0.05 -16.73 17.46
N PRO A 46 0.33 -16.47 16.17
CA PRO A 46 -0.67 -15.91 15.27
C PRO A 46 -1.94 -16.76 15.26
N GLU A 47 -3.09 -16.12 15.04
CA GLU A 47 -4.36 -16.83 14.90
C GLU A 47 -4.30 -17.82 13.73
N ARG A 48 -4.92 -18.98 13.94
CA ARG A 48 -5.07 -19.98 12.87
C ARG A 48 -6.17 -19.56 11.92
N TRP A 49 -5.89 -19.63 10.62
CA TRP A 49 -6.84 -19.40 9.56
C TRP A 49 -7.39 -20.73 9.02
N PRO A 50 -8.61 -20.72 8.43
CA PRO A 50 -9.17 -21.90 7.76
C PRO A 50 -8.23 -22.43 6.67
N ASP A 51 -8.31 -23.73 6.38
CA ASP A 51 -7.54 -24.33 5.29
C ASP A 51 -8.11 -23.88 3.93
N THR A 52 -7.24 -23.84 2.90
CA THR A 52 -7.66 -23.54 1.54
C THR A 52 -8.68 -24.59 1.05
N GLY A 53 -9.74 -24.15 0.38
CA GLY A 53 -10.79 -25.03 -0.14
C GLY A 53 -12.04 -25.09 0.73
N GLU A 54 -12.06 -24.50 1.91
CA GLU A 54 -13.27 -24.28 2.72
C GLU A 54 -14.07 -23.04 2.26
N SER A 55 -13.48 -22.19 1.39
CA SER A 55 -14.11 -20.99 0.84
C SER A 55 -15.25 -21.34 -0.13
N PRO A 56 -16.40 -20.65 -0.07
CA PRO A 56 -17.45 -20.72 -1.08
C PRO A 56 -16.99 -20.21 -2.46
N LEU A 57 -16.13 -19.17 -2.49
CA LEU A 57 -15.51 -18.72 -3.74
C LEU A 57 -14.31 -19.61 -4.11
N ARG A 58 -14.15 -19.86 -5.40
CA ARG A 58 -13.07 -20.69 -5.93
C ARG A 58 -12.25 -19.90 -6.93
N PHE A 59 -10.93 -19.88 -6.72
CA PHE A 59 -10.00 -19.16 -7.57
C PHE A 59 -9.08 -20.12 -8.33
N THR A 60 -8.84 -19.79 -9.60
CA THR A 60 -7.78 -20.43 -10.39
C THR A 60 -6.61 -19.48 -10.50
N ARG A 61 -5.42 -19.95 -10.09
CA ARG A 61 -4.19 -19.13 -10.15
C ARG A 61 -3.49 -19.28 -11.48
N SER A 62 -3.10 -18.15 -12.07
CA SER A 62 -2.14 -18.06 -13.16
C SER A 62 -1.05 -17.06 -12.84
N GLU A 63 0.05 -17.06 -13.60
CA GLU A 63 1.24 -16.27 -13.29
C GLU A 63 1.64 -15.43 -14.49
N LEU A 64 2.02 -14.16 -14.23
CA LEU A 64 2.67 -13.29 -15.20
C LEU A 64 4.14 -13.12 -14.84
N THR A 65 5.01 -13.17 -15.86
CA THR A 65 6.46 -13.08 -15.70
C THR A 65 7.06 -11.96 -16.52
N MET A 66 8.25 -11.53 -16.16
CA MET A 66 9.06 -10.57 -16.94
C MET A 66 10.21 -11.33 -17.60
N PRO A 67 10.09 -11.70 -18.90
CA PRO A 67 11.03 -12.63 -19.56
C PRO A 67 12.48 -12.16 -19.59
N ASP A 68 12.69 -10.86 -19.73
CA ASP A 68 14.02 -10.28 -19.94
C ASP A 68 14.69 -9.82 -18.63
N MET A 69 14.06 -10.09 -17.48
CA MET A 69 14.59 -9.68 -16.17
C MET A 69 14.76 -10.89 -15.23
N PRO A 70 15.98 -11.40 -15.12
CA PRO A 70 16.24 -12.65 -14.38
C PRO A 70 16.28 -12.49 -12.86
N GLY A 71 16.18 -11.27 -12.34
CA GLY A 71 16.23 -11.02 -10.90
C GLY A 71 14.89 -11.28 -10.21
N PRO A 72 14.91 -11.49 -8.88
CA PRO A 72 13.68 -11.63 -8.11
C PRO A 72 12.91 -10.31 -8.11
N PRO A 73 11.56 -10.32 -8.26
CA PRO A 73 10.75 -9.12 -8.23
C PRO A 73 10.67 -8.50 -6.83
N ALA A 74 10.38 -7.21 -6.78
CA ALA A 74 9.89 -6.48 -5.62
C ALA A 74 8.77 -5.54 -6.05
N VAL A 75 7.65 -6.17 -6.47
CA VAL A 75 6.48 -5.43 -6.93
C VAL A 75 5.87 -4.68 -5.75
N SER A 76 5.88 -3.36 -5.83
CA SER A 76 5.46 -2.47 -4.75
C SER A 76 4.04 -1.91 -4.95
N ASN A 77 3.60 -1.79 -6.19
CA ASN A 77 2.26 -1.36 -6.55
C ASN A 77 1.74 -2.16 -7.75
N ILE A 78 0.44 -2.46 -7.75
CA ILE A 78 -0.26 -3.10 -8.86
C ILE A 78 -1.66 -2.52 -8.98
N GLN A 79 -2.11 -2.34 -10.22
CA GLN A 79 -3.45 -1.84 -10.55
C GLN A 79 -4.00 -2.58 -11.75
N LEU A 80 -5.31 -2.78 -11.76
CA LEU A 80 -6.10 -3.23 -12.91
C LEU A 80 -6.72 -2.01 -13.59
N VAL A 81 -6.32 -1.72 -14.82
CA VAL A 81 -6.73 -0.52 -15.53
C VAL A 81 -6.79 -0.78 -17.04
N ASP A 82 -7.76 -0.24 -17.72
CA ASP A 82 -7.81 -0.22 -19.19
C ASP A 82 -6.82 0.85 -19.70
N LEU A 83 -5.62 0.40 -20.11
CA LEU A 83 -4.56 1.31 -20.54
C LEU A 83 -4.69 1.77 -21.98
N ASP A 84 -5.26 0.94 -22.86
CA ASP A 84 -5.31 1.21 -24.31
C ASP A 84 -6.72 1.55 -24.83
N GLY A 85 -7.74 1.53 -23.96
CA GLY A 85 -9.13 1.89 -24.29
C GLY A 85 -9.92 0.76 -24.93
N ASP A 86 -9.45 -0.48 -24.86
CA ASP A 86 -10.11 -1.65 -25.43
C ASP A 86 -11.20 -2.25 -24.53
N LYS A 87 -11.42 -1.68 -23.34
CA LYS A 87 -12.36 -2.07 -22.28
C LYS A 87 -12.02 -3.40 -21.61
N ARG A 88 -10.79 -3.81 -21.67
CA ARG A 88 -10.25 -4.92 -20.89
C ARG A 88 -9.28 -4.36 -19.86
N LEU A 89 -9.20 -5.02 -18.73
CA LEU A 89 -8.27 -4.63 -17.71
C LEU A 89 -6.86 -5.14 -18.05
N ASP A 90 -5.90 -4.22 -18.04
CA ASP A 90 -4.49 -4.52 -18.04
C ASP A 90 -3.95 -4.45 -16.61
N VAL A 91 -2.84 -5.15 -16.39
CA VAL A 91 -2.01 -4.95 -15.20
C VAL A 91 -1.08 -3.79 -15.46
N LEU A 92 -1.10 -2.78 -14.59
CA LEU A 92 -0.10 -1.72 -14.48
C LEU A 92 0.60 -1.87 -13.11
N GLY A 93 1.92 -1.85 -13.08
CA GLY A 93 2.62 -2.00 -11.81
C GLY A 93 4.03 -1.40 -11.80
N THR A 94 4.60 -1.38 -10.60
CA THR A 94 5.97 -0.93 -10.34
C THR A 94 6.77 -2.02 -9.65
N ASP A 95 8.05 -2.17 -10.03
CA ASP A 95 9.01 -2.99 -9.31
C ASP A 95 10.18 -2.14 -8.84
N MET A 96 10.24 -1.95 -7.51
CA MET A 96 11.23 -1.06 -6.89
C MET A 96 12.65 -1.63 -6.86
N ARG A 97 12.84 -2.94 -7.10
CA ARG A 97 14.17 -3.58 -7.14
C ARG A 97 14.75 -3.56 -8.53
N GLN A 98 13.94 -3.92 -9.53
CA GLN A 98 14.39 -3.95 -10.92
C GLN A 98 14.32 -2.55 -11.57
N GLY A 99 13.69 -1.60 -10.90
CA GLY A 99 13.63 -0.21 -11.33
C GLY A 99 12.79 -0.01 -12.58
N ILE A 100 11.57 -0.51 -12.59
CA ILE A 100 10.68 -0.41 -13.76
C ILE A 100 9.23 -0.11 -13.39
N VAL A 101 8.56 0.55 -14.32
CA VAL A 101 7.09 0.55 -14.47
C VAL A 101 6.75 -0.45 -15.57
N PHE A 102 5.82 -1.35 -15.31
CA PHE A 102 5.48 -2.43 -16.26
C PHE A 102 3.97 -2.53 -16.49
N THR A 103 3.63 -3.18 -17.61
CA THR A 103 2.25 -3.54 -17.96
C THR A 103 2.16 -4.95 -18.52
N GLY A 104 0.97 -5.50 -18.56
CA GLY A 104 0.68 -6.78 -19.22
C GLY A 104 -0.80 -7.15 -19.15
N SER A 105 -1.23 -8.03 -20.05
CA SER A 105 -2.60 -8.53 -20.05
C SER A 105 -2.77 -9.72 -19.11
N PRO A 106 -3.65 -9.65 -18.11
CA PRO A 106 -3.88 -10.73 -17.16
C PRO A 106 -4.63 -11.93 -17.77
N THR A 107 -5.33 -11.75 -18.89
CA THR A 107 -6.12 -12.81 -19.54
C THR A 107 -5.29 -13.82 -20.33
N LYS A 108 -4.01 -13.55 -20.57
CA LYS A 108 -3.11 -14.47 -21.27
C LYS A 108 -2.45 -15.40 -20.28
N ALA A 109 -2.90 -16.65 -20.20
CA ALA A 109 -2.21 -17.70 -19.45
C ALA A 109 -0.73 -17.79 -19.86
N GLY A 110 0.19 -17.64 -18.88
CA GLY A 110 1.63 -17.50 -19.14
C GLY A 110 2.00 -16.18 -19.83
N GLY A 111 1.21 -15.11 -19.61
CA GLY A 111 1.40 -13.80 -20.19
C GLY A 111 2.74 -13.18 -19.77
N ALA A 112 3.36 -12.46 -20.71
CA ALA A 112 4.58 -11.71 -20.46
C ALA A 112 4.25 -10.27 -20.09
N LEU A 113 4.86 -9.78 -19.03
CA LEU A 113 4.91 -8.35 -18.70
C LEU A 113 5.87 -7.62 -19.60
N SER A 114 5.64 -6.34 -19.80
CA SER A 114 6.44 -5.44 -20.63
C SER A 114 6.87 -4.22 -19.85
N ASN A 115 8.12 -3.79 -20.00
CA ASN A 115 8.62 -2.58 -19.39
C ASN A 115 8.11 -1.33 -20.13
N ILE A 116 7.44 -0.42 -19.43
CA ILE A 116 7.00 0.89 -19.93
C ILE A 116 8.11 1.93 -19.74
N ALA A 117 8.72 1.97 -18.54
CA ALA A 117 9.72 2.95 -18.17
C ALA A 117 10.71 2.39 -17.14
N SER A 118 11.97 2.84 -17.22
CA SER A 118 12.99 2.52 -16.23
C SER A 118 13.16 3.70 -15.28
N ILE A 119 12.91 3.45 -13.99
CA ILE A 119 12.94 4.42 -12.88
C ILE A 119 13.68 3.74 -11.74
N PRO A 120 14.56 4.41 -10.97
CA PRO A 120 15.46 3.74 -10.02
C PRO A 120 14.75 2.83 -9.02
N HIS A 121 13.77 3.35 -8.26
CA HIS A 121 13.05 2.60 -7.22
C HIS A 121 11.58 3.03 -7.15
N PRO A 122 10.78 2.75 -8.20
CA PRO A 122 9.40 3.21 -8.27
C PRO A 122 8.54 2.47 -7.24
N ALA A 123 7.92 3.23 -6.34
CA ALA A 123 7.07 2.69 -5.27
C ALA A 123 5.61 2.60 -5.68
N HIS A 124 5.11 3.63 -6.36
CA HIS A 124 3.70 3.76 -6.75
C HIS A 124 3.59 4.38 -8.15
N VAL A 125 2.51 4.07 -8.86
CA VAL A 125 2.14 4.71 -10.12
C VAL A 125 0.67 5.10 -10.11
N THR A 126 0.35 6.34 -10.53
CA THR A 126 -1.01 6.85 -10.65
C THR A 126 -1.28 7.26 -12.08
N ARG A 127 -2.44 6.91 -12.60
CA ARG A 127 -2.88 7.30 -13.95
C ARG A 127 -3.72 8.56 -13.88
N ALA A 128 -3.36 9.59 -14.64
CA ALA A 128 -4.06 10.86 -14.70
C ALA A 128 -3.80 11.57 -16.02
N ASP A 129 -4.68 12.48 -16.42
CA ASP A 129 -4.44 13.47 -17.49
C ASP A 129 -3.98 14.77 -16.81
N VAL A 130 -2.66 14.90 -16.61
CA VAL A 130 -2.06 15.97 -15.80
C VAL A 130 -2.12 17.33 -16.52
N ASP A 131 -1.88 17.35 -17.82
CA ASP A 131 -1.87 18.58 -18.63
C ASP A 131 -3.15 18.83 -19.43
N ARG A 132 -4.18 17.95 -19.25
CA ARG A 132 -5.51 18.06 -19.86
C ARG A 132 -5.49 18.07 -21.37
N ASP A 133 -4.56 17.33 -21.97
CA ASP A 133 -4.52 17.16 -23.41
C ASP A 133 -5.41 16.02 -23.92
N GLY A 134 -6.09 15.31 -23.02
CA GLY A 134 -6.98 14.18 -23.29
C GLY A 134 -6.26 12.85 -23.41
N ILE A 135 -4.95 12.81 -23.22
CA ILE A 135 -4.13 11.61 -23.21
C ILE A 135 -3.76 11.29 -21.76
N GLN A 136 -3.87 10.03 -21.39
CA GLN A 136 -3.53 9.63 -20.01
C GLN A 136 -2.02 9.61 -19.80
N ASP A 137 -1.59 10.22 -18.71
CA ASP A 137 -0.23 10.23 -18.21
C ASP A 137 -0.07 9.20 -17.07
N LEU A 138 1.17 8.96 -16.67
CA LEU A 138 1.50 8.23 -15.46
C LEU A 138 2.35 9.12 -14.54
N LEU A 139 1.92 9.25 -13.30
CA LEU A 139 2.72 9.85 -12.22
C LEU A 139 3.38 8.72 -11.44
N VAL A 140 4.69 8.78 -11.26
CA VAL A 140 5.44 7.71 -10.58
C VAL A 140 6.17 8.28 -9.37
N ALA A 141 5.95 7.67 -8.22
CA ALA A 141 6.67 7.94 -6.99
C ALA A 141 7.99 7.15 -6.97
N ASP A 142 9.13 7.82 -6.89
CA ASP A 142 10.46 7.17 -6.80
C ASP A 142 11.06 7.35 -5.41
N LEU A 143 11.42 6.25 -4.77
CA LEU A 143 12.09 6.27 -3.47
C LEU A 143 13.53 6.80 -3.54
N GLY A 144 14.15 6.82 -4.73
CA GLY A 144 15.56 7.21 -4.92
C GLY A 144 16.58 6.20 -4.43
N GLU A 145 16.31 5.49 -3.35
CA GLU A 145 17.09 4.35 -2.84
C GLU A 145 16.20 3.22 -2.36
N PHE A 146 16.62 1.97 -2.61
CA PHE A 146 15.85 0.78 -2.19
C PHE A 146 15.76 0.67 -0.65
N PHE A 147 16.90 0.85 0.04
CA PHE A 147 16.94 0.76 1.49
C PHE A 147 16.57 2.08 2.16
N PRO A 148 15.88 2.03 3.33
CA PRO A 148 15.52 3.22 4.08
C PRO A 148 16.75 4.05 4.49
N ALA A 149 16.73 5.34 4.13
CA ALA A 149 17.77 6.31 4.50
C ALA A 149 17.21 7.74 4.44
N ASP A 150 17.82 8.66 5.21
CA ASP A 150 17.60 10.10 5.07
C ASP A 150 18.43 10.62 3.89
N HIS A 151 17.78 11.07 2.83
CA HIS A 151 18.37 11.63 1.61
C HIS A 151 17.36 12.49 0.86
N ASP A 152 17.80 13.09 -0.25
CA ASP A 152 17.04 13.92 -1.19
C ASP A 152 17.08 13.38 -2.64
N LYS A 153 17.20 12.05 -2.79
CA LYS A 153 17.34 11.37 -4.09
C LYS A 153 16.01 10.87 -4.65
N GLY A 154 14.92 11.00 -3.89
CA GLY A 154 13.58 10.68 -4.35
C GLY A 154 13.11 11.66 -5.41
N ALA A 155 12.14 11.26 -6.19
CA ALA A 155 11.57 12.08 -7.25
C ALA A 155 10.07 11.77 -7.46
N VAL A 156 9.34 12.73 -8.00
CA VAL A 156 8.09 12.51 -8.70
C VAL A 156 8.40 12.52 -10.19
N ILE A 157 8.05 11.47 -10.91
CA ILE A 157 8.27 11.37 -12.35
C ILE A 157 6.93 11.46 -13.05
N TRP A 158 6.76 12.46 -13.89
CA TRP A 158 5.65 12.57 -14.79
C TRP A 158 6.01 11.94 -16.15
N LEU A 159 5.43 10.81 -16.45
CA LEU A 159 5.48 10.13 -17.73
C LEU A 159 4.29 10.64 -18.56
N ARG A 160 4.53 11.72 -19.31
CA ARG A 160 3.52 12.34 -20.17
C ARG A 160 3.18 11.44 -21.33
N GLY A 161 1.91 11.11 -21.49
CA GLY A 161 1.39 10.37 -22.62
C GLY A 161 1.55 11.14 -23.95
N LEU A 162 1.88 10.43 -24.99
CA LEU A 162 2.05 11.00 -26.34
C LEU A 162 1.09 10.34 -27.33
N PRO A 163 0.65 11.04 -28.39
CA PRO A 163 -0.22 10.48 -29.41
C PRO A 163 0.32 9.21 -30.10
N THR A 164 1.60 8.92 -29.91
CA THR A 164 2.29 7.73 -30.44
C THR A 164 2.14 6.49 -29.56
N GLY A 165 1.44 6.58 -28.42
CA GLY A 165 1.36 5.54 -27.39
C GLY A 165 2.66 5.36 -26.58
N LYS A 166 3.58 6.34 -26.67
CA LYS A 166 4.82 6.38 -25.85
C LYS A 166 4.69 7.45 -24.78
N TYR A 167 5.65 7.46 -23.86
CA TYR A 167 5.73 8.44 -22.78
C TYR A 167 6.97 9.34 -22.92
N GLY A 168 6.79 10.63 -22.61
CA GLY A 168 7.88 11.59 -22.38
C GLY A 168 8.09 11.75 -20.89
N ALA A 169 9.33 11.59 -20.39
CA ALA A 169 9.60 11.64 -18.96
C ALA A 169 10.04 13.04 -18.49
N PHE A 170 9.41 13.56 -17.43
CA PHE A 170 9.79 14.77 -16.71
C PHE A 170 10.05 14.41 -15.24
N TRP A 171 11.19 14.88 -14.71
CA TRP A 171 11.66 14.56 -13.38
C TRP A 171 11.55 15.77 -12.47
N LEU A 172 10.91 15.59 -11.32
CA LEU A 172 10.85 16.55 -10.24
C LEU A 172 11.69 16.01 -9.08
N ASP A 173 13.00 16.26 -9.13
CA ASP A 173 14.00 15.72 -8.22
C ASP A 173 14.08 16.49 -6.89
N GLY A 174 14.87 15.96 -5.96
CA GLY A 174 15.21 16.63 -4.71
C GLY A 174 14.21 16.35 -3.59
N TRP A 175 13.53 15.22 -3.65
CA TRP A 175 12.61 14.78 -2.62
C TRP A 175 13.28 13.79 -1.65
N PRO A 176 12.81 13.73 -0.40
CA PRO A 176 12.96 12.52 0.39
C PRO A 176 12.29 11.34 -0.33
N ARG A 177 12.46 10.13 0.17
CA ARG A 177 11.86 8.93 -0.44
C ARG A 177 10.36 9.13 -0.71
N VAL A 178 9.96 9.29 -1.98
CA VAL A 178 8.56 9.46 -2.37
C VAL A 178 7.90 8.09 -2.42
N ALA A 179 6.87 7.88 -1.59
CA ALA A 179 6.14 6.61 -1.52
C ALA A 179 4.85 6.62 -2.35
N ASP A 180 4.21 7.79 -2.45
CA ASP A 180 2.93 7.93 -3.15
C ASP A 180 2.82 9.29 -3.83
N VAL A 181 2.13 9.34 -4.98
CA VAL A 181 1.81 10.56 -5.70
C VAL A 181 0.42 10.45 -6.31
N GLU A 182 -0.43 11.42 -5.99
CA GLU A 182 -1.80 11.52 -6.45
C GLU A 182 -2.04 12.90 -7.09
N THR A 183 -3.23 13.12 -7.65
CA THR A 183 -3.53 14.39 -8.31
C THR A 183 -4.99 14.81 -8.10
N ALA A 184 -5.19 16.10 -7.79
CA ALA A 184 -6.50 16.74 -7.72
C ALA A 184 -6.35 18.27 -7.79
N ASP A 185 -7.44 18.97 -8.05
CA ASP A 185 -7.50 20.45 -7.98
C ASP A 185 -7.76 20.88 -6.52
N PHE A 186 -6.69 21.24 -5.79
CA PHE A 186 -6.79 21.62 -4.38
C PHE A 186 -7.06 23.10 -4.17
N ASN A 187 -6.79 23.95 -5.14
CA ASN A 187 -6.97 25.40 -5.03
C ASN A 187 -8.20 25.95 -5.77
N GLY A 188 -8.90 25.10 -6.55
CA GLY A 188 -10.09 25.45 -7.31
C GLY A 188 -9.82 26.25 -8.58
N ASP A 189 -8.58 26.21 -9.11
CA ASP A 189 -8.20 26.94 -10.33
C ASP A 189 -8.51 26.18 -11.62
N GLY A 190 -8.97 24.94 -11.45
CA GLY A 190 -9.32 24.06 -12.54
C GLY A 190 -8.14 23.27 -13.10
N GLN A 191 -6.92 23.36 -12.56
CA GLN A 191 -5.77 22.52 -12.88
C GLN A 191 -5.63 21.42 -11.83
N ASN A 192 -5.14 20.25 -12.21
CA ASN A 192 -4.79 19.24 -11.23
C ASN A 192 -3.40 19.52 -10.66
N ASP A 193 -3.30 19.66 -9.35
CA ASP A 193 -2.05 19.71 -8.61
C ASP A 193 -1.54 18.30 -8.32
N LEU A 194 -0.28 18.14 -7.91
CA LEU A 194 0.27 16.85 -7.51
C LEU A 194 0.33 16.78 -5.98
N LEU A 195 -0.30 15.77 -5.39
CA LEU A 195 -0.21 15.46 -3.97
C LEU A 195 0.89 14.42 -3.76
N VAL A 196 1.88 14.73 -2.95
CA VAL A 196 3.07 13.92 -2.75
C VAL A 196 3.17 13.45 -1.30
N ALA A 197 3.21 12.13 -1.09
CA ALA A 197 3.60 11.53 0.18
C ALA A 197 5.08 11.14 0.12
N ALA A 198 5.92 11.96 0.70
CA ALA A 198 7.34 11.68 0.84
C ALA A 198 7.59 10.99 2.18
N PHE A 199 7.79 9.67 2.14
CA PHE A 199 8.00 8.85 3.34
C PHE A 199 9.24 9.30 4.11
N GLY A 200 10.32 9.63 3.38
CA GLY A 200 11.60 9.98 3.97
C GLY A 200 12.19 8.83 4.79
N TRP A 201 12.64 9.14 6.00
CA TRP A 201 13.11 8.16 6.98
C TRP A 201 12.93 8.76 8.39
N ARG A 202 13.98 9.12 9.11
CA ARG A 202 13.89 9.59 10.51
C ARG A 202 13.85 11.11 10.65
N LYS A 203 14.45 11.82 9.70
CA LYS A 203 14.62 13.28 9.74
C LYS A 203 14.04 13.97 8.52
N THR A 204 13.76 13.21 7.50
CA THR A 204 13.21 13.68 6.24
C THR A 204 11.85 13.04 6.00
N GLY A 205 11.01 13.71 5.23
CA GLY A 205 9.66 13.27 4.90
C GLY A 205 8.69 14.42 5.00
N GLU A 206 7.61 14.35 4.26
CA GLU A 206 6.54 15.35 4.28
C GLU A 206 5.33 14.89 3.47
N ILE A 207 4.16 15.44 3.75
CA ILE A 207 3.04 15.49 2.82
C ILE A 207 3.05 16.89 2.21
N ALA A 208 3.07 16.97 0.88
CA ALA A 208 3.13 18.26 0.19
C ALA A 208 2.27 18.27 -1.07
N ILE A 209 1.84 19.46 -1.48
CA ILE A 209 1.21 19.71 -2.77
C ILE A 209 2.20 20.44 -3.65
N MET A 210 2.37 19.97 -4.89
CA MET A 210 3.04 20.67 -5.96
C MET A 210 1.99 21.36 -6.81
N GLU A 211 1.84 22.66 -6.62
CA GLU A 211 0.88 23.48 -7.36
C GLU A 211 1.23 23.47 -8.85
N ASN A 212 0.31 22.99 -9.66
CA ASN A 212 0.46 22.95 -11.10
C ASN A 212 0.04 24.28 -11.71
N ARG A 213 1.01 25.04 -12.24
CA ARG A 213 0.77 26.29 -12.96
C ARG A 213 1.01 26.14 -14.46
N THR A 214 0.76 24.98 -15.02
CA THR A 214 0.95 24.75 -16.45
C THR A 214 -0.05 25.56 -17.27
N THR A 215 0.40 26.73 -17.70
CA THR A 215 0.00 27.26 -19.01
C THR A 215 0.60 26.33 -20.07
N PRO A 216 0.16 26.35 -21.37
CA PRO A 216 0.59 25.36 -22.38
C PRO A 216 2.10 25.38 -22.69
N SER A 217 2.93 25.36 -21.69
CA SER A 217 4.38 25.20 -21.73
C SER A 217 4.77 23.77 -21.35
N PRO A 218 5.70 23.14 -22.07
CA PRO A 218 6.04 21.72 -21.87
C PRO A 218 6.85 21.42 -20.60
N GLN A 219 7.09 22.39 -19.71
CA GLN A 219 7.78 22.18 -18.43
C GLN A 219 6.96 22.75 -17.29
N PRO A 220 6.43 21.92 -16.40
CA PRO A 220 5.84 22.39 -15.17
C PRO A 220 6.93 23.07 -14.31
N THR A 221 6.66 24.27 -13.84
CA THR A 221 7.43 24.91 -12.75
C THR A 221 6.54 24.91 -11.51
N PRO A 222 6.39 23.77 -10.84
CA PRO A 222 5.47 23.65 -9.73
C PRO A 222 6.01 24.44 -8.51
N THR A 223 5.09 25.03 -7.74
CA THR A 223 5.40 25.60 -6.43
C THR A 223 5.05 24.56 -5.37
N LYS A 224 6.00 24.27 -4.47
CA LYS A 224 5.78 23.32 -3.38
C LYS A 224 5.11 23.98 -2.18
N HIS A 225 4.04 23.36 -1.68
CA HIS A 225 3.35 23.71 -0.43
C HIS A 225 3.41 22.54 0.52
N THR A 226 4.20 22.63 1.59
CA THR A 226 4.26 21.57 2.61
C THR A 226 3.01 21.63 3.48
N ILE A 227 2.26 20.52 3.51
CA ILE A 227 1.03 20.39 4.30
C ILE A 227 1.35 19.81 5.67
N ASP A 228 2.23 18.81 5.73
CA ASP A 228 2.70 18.19 6.95
C ASP A 228 4.19 17.86 6.84
N PRO A 229 5.07 18.37 7.74
CA PRO A 229 6.51 18.12 7.67
C PRO A 229 6.95 16.82 8.33
N ARG A 230 6.02 15.93 8.76
CA ARG A 230 6.36 14.68 9.40
C ARG A 230 6.81 13.62 8.39
N SER A 231 7.74 12.77 8.83
CA SER A 231 8.15 11.56 8.10
C SER A 231 7.05 10.48 8.13
N GLY A 232 7.24 9.44 7.33
CA GLY A 232 6.40 8.25 7.37
C GLY A 232 5.15 8.30 6.49
N GLY A 233 4.96 9.32 5.65
CA GLY A 233 3.85 9.36 4.69
C GLY A 233 3.92 8.20 3.70
N ILE A 234 3.05 7.19 3.87
CA ILE A 234 2.94 6.04 2.95
C ILE A 234 1.93 6.35 1.86
N HIS A 235 0.76 6.83 2.25
CA HIS A 235 -0.34 7.19 1.35
C HIS A 235 -0.85 8.58 1.65
N ALA A 236 -1.22 9.32 0.60
CA ALA A 236 -1.96 10.56 0.71
C ALA A 236 -3.03 10.59 -0.38
N LEU A 237 -4.29 10.44 0.00
CA LEU A 237 -5.42 10.26 -0.90
C LEU A 237 -6.26 11.53 -0.99
N PRO A 238 -6.45 12.12 -2.18
CA PRO A 238 -7.35 13.25 -2.37
C PRO A 238 -8.81 12.79 -2.31
N VAL A 239 -9.64 13.52 -1.60
CA VAL A 239 -11.04 13.20 -1.39
C VAL A 239 -11.82 14.44 -0.94
N ASP A 240 -13.08 14.59 -1.35
CA ASP A 240 -14.01 15.55 -0.74
C ASP A 240 -14.70 14.85 0.45
N LEU A 241 -14.01 14.85 1.61
CA LEU A 241 -14.40 14.07 2.78
C LEU A 241 -15.66 14.61 3.47
N ASN A 242 -15.86 15.94 3.43
CA ASN A 242 -16.95 16.64 4.08
C ASN A 242 -18.07 17.06 3.10
N ARG A 243 -17.94 16.75 1.82
CA ARG A 243 -18.87 17.06 0.72
C ARG A 243 -19.13 18.56 0.53
N ASP A 244 -18.11 19.37 0.74
CA ASP A 244 -18.20 20.81 0.52
C ASP A 244 -17.73 21.25 -0.89
N GLY A 245 -17.36 20.31 -1.74
CA GLY A 245 -16.89 20.51 -3.12
C GLY A 245 -15.44 20.86 -3.26
N LYS A 246 -14.65 20.73 -2.17
CA LYS A 246 -13.20 20.98 -2.17
C LYS A 246 -12.45 19.68 -1.87
N MET A 247 -11.28 19.52 -2.46
CA MET A 247 -10.46 18.35 -2.21
C MET A 247 -9.74 18.47 -0.87
N ASP A 248 -10.09 17.58 0.04
CA ASP A 248 -9.39 17.29 1.28
C ASP A 248 -8.30 16.23 1.03
N ILE A 249 -7.54 15.88 2.06
CA ILE A 249 -6.53 14.83 2.01
C ILE A 249 -6.72 13.90 3.19
N VAL A 250 -6.69 12.59 2.95
CA VAL A 250 -6.53 11.59 4.01
C VAL A 250 -5.16 10.94 3.84
N ALA A 251 -4.30 11.02 4.85
CA ALA A 251 -2.96 10.48 4.80
C ALA A 251 -2.71 9.43 5.89
N LEU A 252 -1.96 8.38 5.52
CA LEU A 252 -1.39 7.40 6.44
C LEU A 252 0.06 7.77 6.73
N LEU A 253 0.35 8.07 7.98
CA LEU A 253 1.70 8.30 8.50
C LEU A 253 2.12 7.10 9.34
N ALA A 254 3.16 6.41 8.92
CA ALA A 254 3.82 5.32 9.64
C ALA A 254 4.99 5.82 10.51
N GLN A 255 6.02 5.02 10.70
CA GLN A 255 7.18 5.29 11.53
C GLN A 255 6.78 5.55 13.00
N GLU A 256 7.30 6.61 13.62
CA GLU A 256 6.94 7.00 14.99
C GLU A 256 5.53 7.59 15.13
N HIS A 257 4.86 7.90 14.04
CA HIS A 257 3.57 8.59 14.04
C HIS A 257 2.37 7.65 14.03
N GLU A 258 2.43 6.53 13.29
CA GLU A 258 1.42 5.48 13.21
C GLU A 258 -0.01 6.02 13.32
N SER A 259 -0.42 6.86 12.35
CA SER A 259 -1.68 7.59 12.41
C SER A 259 -2.31 7.81 11.05
N VAL A 260 -3.63 7.87 11.01
CA VAL A 260 -4.42 8.33 9.86
C VAL A 260 -4.91 9.74 10.15
N ILE A 261 -4.62 10.68 9.25
CA ILE A 261 -4.90 12.10 9.42
C ILE A 261 -5.73 12.61 8.24
N ALA A 262 -6.80 13.34 8.53
CA ALA A 262 -7.49 14.16 7.55
C ALA A 262 -6.97 15.60 7.59
N TYR A 263 -6.73 16.16 6.43
CA TYR A 263 -6.44 17.57 6.22
C TYR A 263 -7.60 18.17 5.46
N ILE A 264 -8.46 18.91 6.17
CA ILE A 264 -9.69 19.52 5.64
C ILE A 264 -9.36 20.84 4.97
N ASN A 265 -9.68 20.96 3.70
CA ASN A 265 -9.37 22.14 2.88
C ASN A 265 -10.25 23.33 3.27
N LYS A 266 -9.63 24.43 3.68
CA LYS A 266 -10.36 25.66 4.06
C LYS A 266 -10.94 26.43 2.87
N GLY A 267 -10.58 26.05 1.65
CA GLY A 267 -11.09 26.66 0.41
C GLY A 267 -10.66 28.10 0.22
N THR A 268 -9.54 28.51 0.78
CA THR A 268 -9.00 29.87 0.67
C THR A 268 -8.09 30.06 -0.55
N GLY A 269 -7.84 28.97 -1.31
CA GLY A 269 -7.00 28.98 -2.52
C GLY A 269 -5.50 29.09 -2.25
N ASP A 270 -5.09 29.07 -0.97
CA ASP A 270 -3.69 29.19 -0.52
C ASP A 270 -3.13 27.89 0.09
N PHE A 271 -3.78 26.74 -0.20
CA PHE A 271 -3.44 25.42 0.33
C PHE A 271 -3.47 25.35 1.87
N ALA A 272 -4.42 26.07 2.48
CA ALA A 272 -4.62 26.05 3.92
C ALA A 272 -5.57 24.92 4.32
N PHE A 273 -5.08 24.01 5.16
CA PHE A 273 -5.82 22.87 5.66
C PHE A 273 -6.00 22.91 7.19
N GLU A 274 -7.08 22.29 7.67
CA GLU A 274 -7.27 22.00 9.08
C GLU A 274 -7.01 20.50 9.33
N GLN A 275 -6.07 20.20 10.22
CA GLN A 275 -5.74 18.84 10.56
C GLN A 275 -6.75 18.24 11.54
N LYS A 276 -7.24 17.03 11.25
CA LYS A 276 -8.08 16.18 12.12
C LYS A 276 -7.44 14.80 12.25
N VAL A 277 -7.35 14.28 13.46
CA VAL A 277 -6.87 12.91 13.68
C VAL A 277 -8.04 11.95 13.48
N ILE A 278 -7.96 11.12 12.44
CA ILE A 278 -8.90 10.01 12.21
C ILE A 278 -8.58 8.87 13.18
N TYR A 279 -7.30 8.49 13.25
CA TYR A 279 -6.81 7.40 14.09
C TYR A 279 -5.38 7.67 14.55
N ALA A 280 -5.05 7.24 15.76
CA ALA A 280 -3.69 7.21 16.28
C ALA A 280 -3.46 5.86 16.95
N ALA A 281 -2.48 5.11 16.47
CA ALA A 281 -2.13 3.81 17.03
C ALA A 281 -1.63 3.93 18.47
N PRO A 282 -1.84 2.89 19.30
CA PRO A 282 -1.48 2.94 20.71
C PRO A 282 0.03 3.03 20.98
N HIS A 283 0.86 2.72 19.99
CA HIS A 283 2.32 2.80 20.10
C HIS A 283 3.01 2.79 18.71
N PRO A 284 4.28 3.28 18.62
CA PRO A 284 4.98 3.51 17.36
C PRO A 284 5.52 2.25 16.65
N ASN A 285 5.22 1.06 17.12
CA ASN A 285 5.57 -0.22 16.48
C ASN A 285 4.31 -0.91 15.95
N TRP A 286 3.28 -0.14 15.59
CA TRP A 286 2.01 -0.67 15.11
C TRP A 286 2.17 -1.40 13.79
N GLY A 287 2.95 -0.83 12.88
CA GLY A 287 3.29 -1.41 11.59
C GLY A 287 2.24 -1.13 10.51
N SER A 288 1.69 0.08 10.52
CA SER A 288 0.72 0.53 9.50
C SER A 288 1.31 0.39 8.09
N SER A 289 0.53 -0.20 7.18
CA SER A 289 1.01 -0.62 5.86
C SER A 289 0.14 -0.18 4.68
N GLY A 290 -1.15 0.09 4.89
CA GLY A 290 -2.02 0.54 3.81
C GLY A 290 -3.36 1.05 4.29
N ILE A 291 -4.00 1.90 3.46
CA ILE A 291 -5.37 2.38 3.65
C ILE A 291 -6.18 2.29 2.35
N GLN A 292 -7.50 2.18 2.50
CA GLN A 292 -8.49 2.44 1.46
C GLN A 292 -9.58 3.32 2.04
N LEU A 293 -10.07 4.30 1.27
CA LEU A 293 -11.27 5.05 1.60
C LEU A 293 -12.48 4.35 0.96
N VAL A 294 -13.46 3.99 1.75
CA VAL A 294 -14.63 3.21 1.33
C VAL A 294 -15.79 3.41 2.30
N ASP A 295 -17.01 3.45 1.82
CA ASP A 295 -18.25 3.50 2.62
C ASP A 295 -18.62 2.06 3.00
N MET A 296 -18.09 1.57 4.15
CA MET A 296 -18.16 0.16 4.55
C MET A 296 -19.57 -0.26 4.99
N ASP A 297 -20.33 0.64 5.61
CA ASP A 297 -21.67 0.36 6.14
C ASP A 297 -22.79 0.95 5.29
N LYS A 298 -22.43 1.64 4.19
CA LYS A 298 -23.35 2.25 3.22
C LYS A 298 -24.23 3.35 3.81
N ASP A 299 -23.71 4.06 4.80
CA ASP A 299 -24.36 5.23 5.38
C ASP A 299 -24.16 6.49 4.54
N GLY A 300 -23.27 6.41 3.58
CA GLY A 300 -22.91 7.43 2.61
C GLY A 300 -21.66 8.21 2.99
N ASP A 301 -21.08 8.09 4.18
CA ASP A 301 -19.84 8.73 4.57
C ASP A 301 -18.64 7.78 4.29
N LEU A 302 -17.47 8.34 3.97
CA LEU A 302 -16.29 7.53 3.71
C LEU A 302 -15.58 7.16 4.99
N ASP A 303 -15.36 5.87 5.16
CA ASP A 303 -14.58 5.25 6.21
C ASP A 303 -13.14 5.00 5.75
N VAL A 304 -12.33 4.45 6.67
CA VAL A 304 -10.97 4.01 6.35
C VAL A 304 -10.83 2.53 6.68
N LEU A 305 -10.54 1.73 5.67
CA LEU A 305 -10.01 0.37 5.85
C LEU A 305 -8.49 0.48 6.04
N LEU A 306 -7.97 0.06 7.19
CA LEU A 306 -6.56 0.16 7.58
C LEU A 306 -5.94 -1.22 7.73
N THR A 307 -4.73 -1.41 7.20
CA THR A 307 -3.88 -2.58 7.46
C THR A 307 -2.65 -2.19 8.29
N HIS A 308 -2.25 -3.09 9.19
CA HIS A 308 -1.04 -2.95 10.00
C HIS A 308 -0.39 -4.31 10.22
N GLY A 309 0.67 -4.60 9.48
CA GLY A 309 1.32 -5.90 9.48
C GLY A 309 2.81 -5.83 9.15
N ASP A 310 3.38 -4.63 9.06
CA ASP A 310 4.78 -4.48 8.71
C ASP A 310 5.72 -5.11 9.75
N THR A 311 6.64 -5.94 9.25
CA THR A 311 7.66 -6.66 10.03
C THR A 311 9.08 -6.34 9.58
N PHE A 312 9.27 -5.42 8.63
CA PHE A 312 10.61 -5.17 8.06
C PHE A 312 11.58 -4.49 9.03
N ASP A 313 11.08 -3.82 10.05
CA ASP A 313 11.91 -3.16 11.06
C ASP A 313 12.61 -4.13 12.01
N ASP A 314 11.95 -5.22 12.41
CA ASP A 314 12.44 -6.11 13.47
C ASP A 314 12.29 -7.61 13.17
N GLY A 315 11.54 -7.99 12.13
CA GLY A 315 11.28 -9.37 11.75
C GLY A 315 10.28 -10.09 12.68
N ILE A 316 9.61 -9.37 13.58
CA ILE A 316 8.71 -9.95 14.58
C ILE A 316 7.25 -9.83 14.13
N VAL A 317 6.56 -10.96 14.06
CA VAL A 317 5.10 -10.98 13.90
C VAL A 317 4.45 -10.60 15.22
N LYS A 318 3.70 -9.51 15.23
CA LYS A 318 3.05 -9.02 16.42
C LYS A 318 1.61 -9.54 16.53
N PRO A 319 1.12 -9.88 17.73
CA PRO A 319 -0.20 -10.48 17.90
C PRO A 319 -1.37 -9.54 17.61
N TYR A 320 -1.09 -8.26 17.43
CA TYR A 320 -2.08 -7.25 17.06
C TYR A 320 -2.08 -6.91 15.58
N HIS A 321 -1.17 -7.48 14.75
CA HIS A 321 -1.22 -7.28 13.30
C HIS A 321 -2.55 -7.70 12.73
N GLY A 322 -3.15 -6.84 11.88
CA GLY A 322 -4.50 -7.10 11.39
C GLY A 322 -5.07 -6.02 10.48
N ILE A 323 -6.36 -6.15 10.29
CA ILE A 323 -7.20 -5.30 9.47
C ILE A 323 -8.21 -4.60 10.39
N GLN A 324 -8.33 -3.28 10.24
CA GLN A 324 -9.24 -2.46 11.02
C GLN A 324 -10.14 -1.66 10.07
N TRP A 325 -11.36 -1.47 10.46
CA TRP A 325 -12.30 -0.52 9.91
C TRP A 325 -12.42 0.66 10.87
N LEU A 326 -12.14 1.84 10.41
CA LEU A 326 -12.30 3.10 11.13
C LEU A 326 -13.57 3.76 10.58
N GLU A 327 -14.67 3.63 11.32
CA GLU A 327 -16.00 4.10 10.95
C GLU A 327 -16.12 5.61 11.14
N ASN A 328 -16.57 6.29 10.10
CA ASN A 328 -16.84 7.72 10.11
C ASN A 328 -18.26 8.01 10.63
N THR A 329 -18.39 8.30 11.90
CA THR A 329 -19.65 8.68 12.52
C THR A 329 -19.92 10.19 12.51
N GLY A 330 -19.24 10.94 11.64
CA GLY A 330 -19.29 12.40 11.59
C GLY A 330 -18.45 13.11 12.68
N SER A 331 -17.66 12.36 13.44
CA SER A 331 -16.82 12.90 14.51
C SER A 331 -15.38 12.37 14.46
N TYR A 332 -14.44 13.11 15.06
CA TYR A 332 -13.05 12.71 15.18
C TYR A 332 -12.68 12.43 16.64
N PRO A 333 -11.83 11.40 16.94
CA PRO A 333 -11.38 10.36 16.00
C PRO A 333 -12.54 9.47 15.53
N TYR A 334 -12.31 8.69 14.45
CA TYR A 334 -13.25 7.69 13.95
C TYR A 334 -13.40 6.52 14.94
N VAL A 335 -14.49 5.76 14.82
CA VAL A 335 -14.72 4.59 15.67
C VAL A 335 -13.97 3.39 15.11
N GLU A 336 -13.14 2.76 15.95
CA GLU A 336 -12.29 1.62 15.56
C GLU A 336 -13.04 0.29 15.71
N HIS A 337 -13.02 -0.52 14.63
CA HIS A 337 -13.51 -1.90 14.61
C HIS A 337 -12.40 -2.83 14.13
N THR A 338 -12.05 -3.83 14.94
CA THR A 338 -11.13 -4.89 14.51
C THR A 338 -11.86 -5.88 13.64
N ILE A 339 -11.45 -6.03 12.38
CA ILE A 339 -12.01 -6.98 11.42
C ILE A 339 -11.40 -8.37 11.59
N ALA A 340 -10.07 -8.47 11.48
CA ALA A 340 -9.37 -9.73 11.63
C ALA A 340 -7.91 -9.52 12.04
N GLN A 341 -7.37 -10.47 12.81
CA GLN A 341 -5.92 -10.57 13.01
C GLN A 341 -5.31 -11.32 11.83
N MET A 342 -4.29 -10.75 11.20
CA MET A 342 -3.59 -11.37 10.09
C MET A 342 -2.10 -11.01 10.13
N ALA A 343 -1.25 -12.02 10.32
CA ALA A 343 0.19 -11.84 10.37
C ALA A 343 0.73 -11.31 9.04
N GLY A 344 1.46 -10.19 9.07
CA GLY A 344 2.09 -9.63 7.89
C GLY A 344 1.13 -8.98 6.88
N VAL A 345 -0.12 -8.72 7.25
CA VAL A 345 -1.06 -8.08 6.31
C VAL A 345 -0.51 -6.72 5.84
N HIS A 346 -0.43 -6.56 4.52
CA HIS A 346 0.22 -5.39 3.90
C HIS A 346 -0.75 -4.52 3.13
N ARG A 347 -1.70 -5.14 2.43
CA ARG A 347 -2.75 -4.44 1.69
C ARG A 347 -4.08 -5.15 1.87
N ALA A 348 -5.17 -4.38 1.95
CA ALA A 348 -6.54 -4.86 1.88
C ALA A 348 -7.38 -3.96 1.00
N GLN A 349 -8.39 -4.53 0.34
CA GLN A 349 -9.39 -3.81 -0.44
C GLN A 349 -10.78 -4.38 -0.17
N ALA A 350 -11.74 -3.49 0.00
CA ALA A 350 -13.15 -3.83 0.15
C ALA A 350 -13.88 -3.75 -1.19
N ALA A 351 -14.65 -4.80 -1.50
CA ALA A 351 -15.52 -4.89 -2.67
C ALA A 351 -16.56 -5.99 -2.44
N ASP A 352 -17.66 -5.97 -3.18
CA ASP A 352 -18.68 -7.04 -3.20
C ASP A 352 -18.14 -8.23 -4.01
N MET A 353 -17.48 -9.20 -3.32
CA MET A 353 -16.75 -10.29 -3.95
C MET A 353 -17.64 -11.46 -4.38
N ASP A 354 -18.79 -11.67 -3.71
CA ASP A 354 -19.71 -12.77 -3.99
C ASP A 354 -21.01 -12.32 -4.65
N GLY A 355 -21.22 -11.01 -4.78
CA GLY A 355 -22.35 -10.41 -5.47
C GLY A 355 -23.64 -10.41 -4.64
N ASP A 356 -23.54 -10.48 -3.30
CA ASP A 356 -24.69 -10.47 -2.40
C ASP A 356 -25.13 -9.05 -2.03
N GLY A 357 -24.31 -8.07 -2.36
CA GLY A 357 -24.58 -6.65 -2.23
C GLY A 357 -23.98 -6.02 -0.99
N ASP A 358 -23.29 -6.73 -0.11
CA ASP A 358 -22.47 -6.08 0.94
C ASP A 358 -20.97 -6.05 0.57
N LEU A 359 -20.14 -5.40 1.40
CA LEU A 359 -18.72 -5.26 1.10
C LEU A 359 -17.90 -6.29 1.86
N ASP A 360 -17.25 -7.14 1.11
CA ASP A 360 -16.22 -8.07 1.57
C ASP A 360 -14.84 -7.42 1.56
N ILE A 361 -13.84 -8.14 2.05
CA ILE A 361 -12.45 -7.66 2.06
C ILE A 361 -11.53 -8.74 1.51
N ALA A 362 -10.79 -8.43 0.44
CA ALA A 362 -9.62 -9.21 0.05
C ALA A 362 -8.36 -8.61 0.70
N ALA A 363 -7.46 -9.47 1.23
CA ALA A 363 -6.23 -8.98 1.86
C ALA A 363 -5.05 -9.89 1.59
N CYS A 364 -3.87 -9.29 1.41
CA CYS A 364 -2.62 -10.01 1.17
C CYS A 364 -1.55 -9.70 2.23
N ALA A 365 -0.61 -10.63 2.37
CA ALA A 365 0.46 -10.56 3.36
C ALA A 365 1.85 -10.56 2.75
N LEU A 366 2.74 -9.78 3.40
CA LEU A 366 4.17 -9.75 3.15
C LEU A 366 4.92 -9.88 4.48
N LEU A 367 5.83 -10.84 4.57
CA LEU A 367 6.66 -11.03 5.75
C LEU A 367 8.15 -10.92 5.42
N ALA A 368 8.89 -10.28 6.31
CA ALA A 368 10.33 -10.21 6.23
C ALA A 368 10.96 -11.61 6.32
N ARG A 369 12.12 -11.78 5.67
CA ARG A 369 12.91 -13.01 5.78
C ARG A 369 13.38 -13.21 7.23
N GLY A 370 13.25 -14.45 7.72
CA GLY A 370 13.72 -14.79 9.07
C GLY A 370 12.79 -14.31 10.18
N SER A 371 11.49 -14.09 9.86
CA SER A 371 10.48 -13.91 10.90
C SER A 371 10.49 -15.09 11.89
N ASP A 372 10.07 -14.82 13.10
CA ASP A 372 10.10 -15.75 14.24
C ASP A 372 9.00 -16.84 14.20
N VAL A 373 8.26 -16.92 13.08
CA VAL A 373 7.13 -17.85 12.87
C VAL A 373 7.33 -18.71 11.62
N ASP A 374 6.69 -19.88 11.62
CA ASP A 374 6.65 -20.73 10.42
C ASP A 374 5.69 -20.15 9.38
N GLN A 375 6.24 -19.47 8.38
CA GLN A 375 5.48 -18.81 7.33
C GLN A 375 4.61 -19.76 6.50
N LYS A 376 4.91 -21.08 6.51
CA LYS A 376 4.10 -22.09 5.80
C LYS A 376 2.70 -22.25 6.37
N THR A 377 2.51 -21.87 7.63
CA THR A 377 1.24 -21.98 8.34
C THR A 377 0.42 -20.69 8.36
N LEU A 378 0.93 -19.64 7.72
CA LEU A 378 0.29 -18.31 7.68
C LEU A 378 -0.42 -18.10 6.34
N PRO A 379 -1.55 -17.40 6.32
CA PRO A 379 -2.22 -17.02 5.08
C PRO A 379 -1.41 -15.98 4.33
N ALA A 380 -1.35 -16.10 3.01
CA ALA A 380 -0.72 -15.13 2.11
C ALA A 380 -1.74 -14.27 1.37
N LEU A 381 -2.89 -14.84 1.04
CA LEU A 381 -4.04 -14.18 0.44
C LEU A 381 -5.32 -14.72 1.05
N VAL A 382 -6.22 -13.83 1.45
CA VAL A 382 -7.47 -14.16 2.14
C VAL A 382 -8.63 -13.38 1.55
N TRP A 383 -9.82 -13.90 1.79
CA TRP A 383 -11.10 -13.23 1.62
C TRP A 383 -11.86 -13.27 2.96
N LEU A 384 -12.43 -12.13 3.32
CA LEU A 384 -13.25 -11.94 4.50
C LEU A 384 -14.67 -11.61 4.02
N GLU A 385 -15.57 -12.61 4.06
CA GLU A 385 -16.97 -12.51 3.67
C GLU A 385 -17.74 -11.75 4.75
N GLN A 386 -18.40 -10.65 4.40
CA GLN A 386 -19.28 -9.96 5.32
C GLN A 386 -20.63 -10.70 5.42
N THR A 387 -20.81 -11.51 6.44
CA THR A 387 -22.03 -12.31 6.65
C THR A 387 -23.18 -11.55 7.33
N LYS A 388 -22.86 -10.42 7.92
CA LYS A 388 -23.76 -9.43 8.53
C LYS A 388 -23.01 -8.12 8.66
N PRO A 389 -23.66 -6.95 8.78
CA PRO A 389 -22.99 -5.69 8.96
C PRO A 389 -21.90 -5.74 10.04
N GLY A 390 -20.64 -5.50 9.64
CA GLY A 390 -19.46 -5.54 10.49
C GLY A 390 -19.03 -6.93 11.01
N VAL A 391 -19.60 -8.03 10.53
CA VAL A 391 -19.26 -9.40 10.94
C VAL A 391 -18.72 -10.20 9.76
N PHE A 392 -17.46 -10.60 9.83
CA PHE A 392 -16.75 -11.23 8.74
C PHE A 392 -16.41 -12.70 9.01
N ALA A 393 -16.72 -13.57 8.06
CA ALA A 393 -16.21 -14.95 8.00
C ALA A 393 -14.85 -14.96 7.28
N ARG A 394 -13.92 -15.79 7.77
CA ARG A 394 -12.55 -15.87 7.25
C ARG A 394 -12.38 -17.02 6.26
N HIS A 395 -11.91 -16.72 5.07
CA HIS A 395 -11.58 -17.69 4.03
C HIS A 395 -10.16 -17.51 3.55
N THR A 396 -9.42 -18.60 3.39
CA THR A 396 -8.05 -18.57 2.89
C THR A 396 -8.04 -18.96 1.40
N ILE A 397 -7.50 -18.06 0.57
CA ILE A 397 -7.28 -18.31 -0.87
C ILE A 397 -5.90 -18.95 -1.07
N GLN A 398 -4.86 -18.40 -0.40
CA GLN A 398 -3.51 -18.96 -0.45
C GLN A 398 -2.93 -19.10 0.96
N MET A 399 -2.41 -20.27 1.26
CA MET A 399 -1.68 -20.56 2.50
C MET A 399 -0.17 -20.65 2.23
N GLY A 400 0.61 -20.13 3.15
CA GLY A 400 2.07 -20.11 3.05
C GLY A 400 2.61 -19.05 2.08
N SER A 401 3.90 -18.84 2.11
CA SER A 401 4.59 -17.88 1.23
C SER A 401 3.99 -16.46 1.21
N PRO A 402 3.86 -15.76 2.36
CA PRO A 402 3.36 -14.38 2.42
C PRO A 402 4.36 -13.42 1.76
N ARG A 403 4.21 -13.21 0.46
CA ARG A 403 5.13 -12.43 -0.41
C ARG A 403 4.40 -11.37 -1.24
N HIS A 404 3.16 -11.06 -0.89
CA HIS A 404 2.34 -10.09 -1.63
C HIS A 404 2.32 -8.75 -0.91
N ALA A 405 2.99 -7.74 -1.50
CA ALA A 405 3.02 -6.37 -0.97
C ALA A 405 1.78 -5.57 -1.36
N THR A 406 1.11 -5.97 -2.42
CA THR A 406 0.01 -5.21 -3.05
C THR A 406 -0.97 -6.16 -3.71
N LEU A 407 -2.23 -5.74 -3.80
CA LEU A 407 -3.29 -6.39 -4.56
C LEU A 407 -4.20 -5.37 -5.22
N ASP A 408 -4.93 -5.81 -6.24
CA ASP A 408 -6.06 -5.08 -6.81
C ASP A 408 -7.16 -6.04 -7.26
N LEU A 409 -8.40 -5.53 -7.36
CA LEU A 409 -9.62 -6.27 -7.66
C LEU A 409 -10.26 -5.76 -8.94
N GLY A 410 -10.75 -6.67 -9.79
CA GLY A 410 -11.46 -6.30 -11.02
C GLY A 410 -11.97 -7.52 -11.77
N ASP A 411 -12.99 -7.34 -12.58
CA ASP A 411 -13.52 -8.36 -13.50
C ASP A 411 -12.60 -8.46 -14.72
N ILE A 412 -11.61 -9.37 -14.64
CA ILE A 412 -10.53 -9.51 -15.64
C ILE A 412 -11.03 -10.19 -16.92
N ASP A 413 -11.88 -11.19 -16.78
CA ASP A 413 -12.36 -12.00 -17.91
C ASP A 413 -13.76 -11.63 -18.41
N ASN A 414 -14.36 -10.59 -17.81
CA ASN A 414 -15.67 -10.02 -18.16
C ASN A 414 -16.82 -11.03 -17.97
N ASP A 415 -16.77 -11.86 -16.92
CA ASP A 415 -17.84 -12.79 -16.56
C ASP A 415 -18.77 -12.25 -15.47
N GLY A 416 -18.41 -11.10 -14.88
CA GLY A 416 -19.19 -10.31 -13.93
C GLY A 416 -18.98 -10.68 -12.47
N ASP A 417 -17.92 -11.44 -12.14
CA ASP A 417 -17.42 -11.57 -10.78
C ASP A 417 -15.99 -10.97 -10.65
N LEU A 418 -15.61 -10.65 -9.42
CA LEU A 418 -14.33 -9.99 -9.17
C LEU A 418 -13.20 -11.01 -9.03
N ASP A 419 -12.15 -10.77 -9.79
CA ASP A 419 -10.87 -11.43 -9.72
C ASP A 419 -9.89 -10.66 -8.85
N ILE A 420 -8.76 -11.29 -8.53
CA ILE A 420 -7.69 -10.69 -7.72
C ILE A 420 -6.38 -10.74 -8.50
N VAL A 421 -5.63 -9.65 -8.49
CA VAL A 421 -4.21 -9.65 -8.85
C VAL A 421 -3.37 -9.33 -7.64
N THR A 422 -2.22 -10.01 -7.49
CA THR A 422 -1.28 -9.73 -6.41
C THR A 422 0.13 -9.53 -6.94
N GLY A 423 0.82 -8.50 -6.43
CA GLY A 423 2.22 -8.25 -6.76
C GLY A 423 3.16 -9.03 -5.84
N THR A 424 4.14 -9.74 -6.40
CA THR A 424 5.11 -10.50 -5.63
C THR A 424 6.29 -9.64 -5.20
N PHE A 425 6.53 -9.56 -3.90
CA PHE A 425 7.71 -8.96 -3.30
C PHE A 425 8.62 -10.07 -2.76
N SER A 426 9.56 -10.52 -3.58
CA SER A 426 10.47 -11.61 -3.19
C SER A 426 11.50 -11.11 -2.18
N VAL A 427 11.51 -11.72 -1.01
CA VAL A 427 12.55 -11.50 0.02
C VAL A 427 13.72 -12.49 -0.13
N ASP A 428 13.55 -13.50 -0.98
CA ASP A 428 14.53 -14.51 -1.33
C ASP A 428 15.16 -14.22 -2.70
N GLN A 429 16.21 -14.97 -3.06
CA GLN A 429 16.88 -14.86 -4.37
C GLN A 429 16.29 -15.83 -5.41
N GLU A 430 15.18 -16.52 -5.08
CA GLU A 430 14.60 -17.50 -5.98
C GLU A 430 13.77 -16.82 -7.07
N PRO A 431 13.87 -17.27 -8.33
CA PRO A 431 13.01 -16.82 -9.41
C PRO A 431 11.55 -17.16 -9.07
N THR A 432 10.68 -16.20 -9.25
CA THR A 432 9.24 -16.35 -8.99
C THR A 432 8.45 -15.52 -9.99
N ALA A 433 7.14 -15.77 -10.09
CA ALA A 433 6.23 -14.90 -10.82
C ALA A 433 6.29 -13.48 -10.26
N TRP A 434 6.05 -12.50 -11.11
CA TRP A 434 5.98 -11.09 -10.73
C TRP A 434 4.60 -10.71 -10.24
N VAL A 435 3.59 -11.26 -10.92
CA VAL A 435 2.18 -11.04 -10.63
C VAL A 435 1.47 -12.39 -10.62
N ASP A 436 0.70 -12.65 -9.60
CA ASP A 436 -0.26 -13.72 -9.55
C ASP A 436 -1.66 -13.19 -9.89
N VAL A 437 -2.33 -13.89 -10.80
CA VAL A 437 -3.72 -13.62 -11.19
C VAL A 437 -4.58 -14.74 -10.64
N TRP A 438 -5.59 -14.41 -9.85
CA TRP A 438 -6.52 -15.31 -9.21
C TRP A 438 -7.91 -15.10 -9.81
N THR A 439 -8.24 -15.90 -10.85
CA THR A 439 -9.53 -15.81 -11.53
C THR A 439 -10.60 -16.50 -10.71
N ASN A 440 -11.66 -15.78 -10.36
CA ASN A 440 -12.84 -16.29 -9.67
C ASN A 440 -13.62 -17.22 -10.61
N GLN A 441 -14.06 -18.36 -10.13
CA GLN A 441 -14.74 -19.37 -10.92
C GLN A 441 -16.23 -19.50 -10.54
N SER A 442 -16.77 -18.55 -9.79
CA SER A 442 -18.10 -18.68 -9.18
C SER A 442 -19.23 -18.58 -10.20
N LYS A 443 -19.07 -17.79 -11.26
CA LYS A 443 -20.05 -17.63 -12.34
C LYS A 443 -19.75 -18.41 -13.61
N SER A 444 -18.53 -18.89 -13.80
CA SER A 444 -18.13 -19.66 -14.99
C SER A 444 -18.83 -21.02 -15.14
N SER A 445 -19.61 -21.47 -14.16
CA SER A 445 -20.37 -22.74 -14.20
C SER A 445 -21.77 -22.66 -14.82
N GLY A 446 -22.17 -21.48 -15.29
CA GLY A 446 -23.41 -21.29 -16.06
C GLY A 446 -23.22 -21.70 -17.52
N ALA A 447 -23.14 -23.01 -17.79
CA ALA A 447 -23.23 -23.51 -19.17
C ALA A 447 -24.52 -22.95 -19.78
N LYS A 448 -24.39 -22.25 -20.88
CA LYS A 448 -25.52 -21.99 -21.77
C LYS A 448 -25.99 -23.34 -22.31
N ASP A 449 -27.09 -23.88 -21.76
CA ASP A 449 -27.94 -24.88 -22.43
C ASP A 449 -28.72 -24.20 -23.58
#